data_f78d8127e7bb1d3154c50cac9aae6f08
#
_entry.id   f78d8127e7bb1d3154c50cac9aae6f08
#
_cell.length_a   1.000
_cell.length_b   1.000
_cell.length_c   1.000
_cell.angle_alpha   90.00
_cell.angle_beta   90.00
_cell.angle_gamma   90.00
#
_symmetry.space_group_name_H-M   'P 1'
#
loop_
_entity.id
_entity.type
_entity.pdbx_description
1 polymer ?
#
loop_
_entity_poly.entity_id
_entity_poly.type
_entity_poly.pdbx_seq_one_letter_code
_entity_poly.pdbx_strand_id
1 'polypeptide(L)'
;MSLNHLTLSILEETGYVVLDSYQQPIDPAEWKNLEYVDWKSSGDTRFAPLASAYGDIECNGFWHFDPPKADKDGVWIDSQVAIAPTLVERVRAVGANVGRCRIIELQANSYADALYNSHLDDNNRRNPDGEGWVLRLFMQLTHNPDSFMVLREDINDPSTETRISLPA
;
A
#
# COMPACT_ATOMS: atom_id res chain seq x y z
N MET A 1 15.50 2.98 4.99
CA MET A 1 15.94 1.63 5.44
C MET A 1 15.70 0.70 4.28
N SER A 2 16.73 0.00 3.79
CA SER A 2 16.55 -1.00 2.74
C SER A 2 16.04 -2.31 3.33
N LEU A 3 15.17 -3.01 2.62
CA LEU A 3 14.78 -4.37 2.95
C LEU A 3 16.00 -5.28 2.88
N ASN A 4 16.20 -6.12 3.86
CA ASN A 4 17.28 -7.08 3.93
C ASN A 4 16.75 -8.50 4.20
N HIS A 5 17.64 -9.49 4.14
CA HIS A 5 17.26 -10.88 4.33
C HIS A 5 16.56 -11.18 5.68
N LEU A 6 16.95 -10.50 6.76
CA LEU A 6 16.29 -10.70 8.06
C LEU A 6 14.85 -10.22 8.03
N THR A 7 14.60 -9.04 7.41
CA THR A 7 13.24 -8.52 7.24
C THR A 7 12.38 -9.47 6.40
N LEU A 8 12.92 -10.01 5.31
CA LEU A 8 12.22 -10.98 4.48
C LEU A 8 11.91 -12.28 5.22
N SER A 9 12.85 -12.80 6.02
CA SER A 9 12.63 -14.00 6.84
C SER A 9 11.52 -13.78 7.88
N ILE A 10 11.47 -12.62 8.53
CA ILE A 10 10.37 -12.26 9.44
C ILE A 10 9.03 -12.23 8.68
N LEU A 11 9.00 -11.67 7.48
CA LEU A 11 7.78 -11.64 6.66
C LEU A 11 7.29 -13.03 6.27
N GLU A 12 8.19 -13.97 5.98
CA GLU A 12 7.84 -15.38 5.73
C GLU A 12 7.23 -16.05 6.94
N GLU A 13 7.73 -15.74 8.13
CA GLU A 13 7.29 -16.35 9.38
C GLU A 13 6.02 -15.74 9.95
N THR A 14 5.89 -14.41 9.89
CA THR A 14 4.81 -13.66 10.57
C THR A 14 3.79 -13.03 9.64
N GLY A 15 4.07 -12.97 8.33
CA GLY A 15 3.26 -12.28 7.34
C GLY A 15 3.39 -10.75 7.33
N TYR A 16 4.03 -10.17 8.36
CA TYR A 16 4.25 -8.72 8.43
C TYR A 16 5.47 -8.36 9.27
N VAL A 17 5.94 -7.12 9.12
CA VAL A 17 6.96 -6.53 9.99
C VAL A 17 6.65 -5.05 10.21
N VAL A 18 6.85 -4.56 11.42
CA VAL A 18 6.75 -3.15 11.77
C VAL A 18 8.12 -2.50 11.63
N LEU A 19 8.18 -1.39 10.87
CA LEU A 19 9.42 -0.65 10.63
C LEU A 19 9.40 0.66 11.42
N ASP A 20 10.17 0.73 12.49
CA ASP A 20 10.18 1.86 13.45
C ASP A 20 10.83 3.17 12.93
N SER A 21 11.34 3.19 11.71
CA SER A 21 12.33 4.19 11.30
C SER A 21 11.79 5.40 10.54
N TYR A 22 10.49 5.55 10.35
CA TYR A 22 9.91 6.63 9.54
C TYR A 22 9.02 7.57 10.33
N GLN A 23 9.50 8.05 11.46
CA GLN A 23 8.72 8.92 12.35
C GLN A 23 8.84 10.44 12.06
N GLN A 24 9.49 10.84 10.99
CA GLN A 24 9.51 12.27 10.66
C GLN A 24 8.18 12.70 10.05
N PRO A 25 7.53 13.75 10.59
CA PRO A 25 6.28 14.24 10.06
C PRO A 25 6.47 14.73 8.61
N ILE A 26 5.49 14.45 7.77
CA ILE A 26 5.38 14.98 6.43
C ILE A 26 4.43 16.17 6.47
N ASP A 27 4.72 17.22 5.70
CA ASP A 27 3.82 18.36 5.58
C ASP A 27 2.44 17.88 5.06
N PRO A 28 1.36 18.13 5.80
CA PRO A 28 0.01 17.79 5.35
C PRO A 28 -0.35 18.34 3.98
N ALA A 29 0.25 19.42 3.53
CA ALA A 29 0.04 19.97 2.19
C ALA A 29 0.40 18.97 1.10
N GLU A 30 1.41 18.11 1.32
CA GLU A 30 1.84 17.14 0.33
C GLU A 30 0.78 16.09 -0.02
N TRP A 31 -0.07 15.68 0.93
CA TRP A 31 -1.13 14.72 0.59
C TRP A 31 -2.51 15.36 0.42
N LYS A 32 -2.76 16.51 1.06
CA LYS A 32 -4.08 17.17 0.94
C LYS A 32 -4.31 17.84 -0.41
N ASN A 33 -3.23 18.24 -1.10
CA ASN A 33 -3.30 18.93 -2.38
C ASN A 33 -3.17 18.00 -3.59
N LEU A 34 -3.05 16.70 -3.39
CA LEU A 34 -3.03 15.72 -4.48
C LEU A 34 -4.40 15.63 -5.17
N GLU A 35 -4.39 15.20 -6.41
CA GLU A 35 -5.61 14.83 -7.11
C GLU A 35 -6.08 13.46 -6.66
N TYR A 36 -7.29 13.40 -6.08
CA TYR A 36 -7.91 12.20 -5.58
C TYR A 36 -8.97 11.68 -6.54
N VAL A 37 -9.03 10.37 -6.66
CA VAL A 37 -10.08 9.66 -7.40
C VAL A 37 -10.85 8.75 -6.47
N ASP A 38 -12.14 8.58 -6.72
CA ASP A 38 -13.00 7.72 -5.93
C ASP A 38 -12.72 6.25 -6.23
N TRP A 39 -12.69 5.42 -5.18
CA TRP A 39 -12.58 4.00 -5.35
C TRP A 39 -13.93 3.39 -5.74
N LYS A 40 -13.99 2.75 -6.88
CA LYS A 40 -15.26 2.27 -7.46
C LYS A 40 -15.80 0.98 -6.82
N SER A 41 -15.02 0.30 -5.99
CA SER A 41 -15.35 -1.06 -5.53
C SER A 41 -15.57 -1.21 -4.03
N SER A 42 -15.26 -0.23 -3.19
CA SER A 42 -15.38 -0.39 -1.74
C SER A 42 -15.61 0.93 -1.01
N GLY A 43 -16.88 1.23 -0.72
CA GLY A 43 -17.29 2.28 0.21
C GLY A 43 -16.80 3.69 -0.15
N ASP A 44 -16.85 4.59 0.84
CA ASP A 44 -16.42 5.99 0.73
C ASP A 44 -14.89 6.14 0.81
N THR A 45 -14.17 5.36 0.02
CA THR A 45 -12.70 5.38 -0.04
C THR A 45 -12.26 6.10 -1.31
N ARG A 46 -11.35 7.03 -1.16
CA ARG A 46 -10.67 7.67 -2.29
C ARG A 46 -9.16 7.54 -2.17
N PHE A 47 -8.48 7.68 -3.28
CA PHE A 47 -7.02 7.58 -3.29
C PHE A 47 -6.40 8.59 -4.25
N ALA A 48 -5.17 9.00 -3.94
CA ALA A 48 -4.34 9.80 -4.82
C ALA A 48 -3.11 8.97 -5.22
N PRO A 49 -2.97 8.58 -6.49
CA PRO A 49 -1.82 7.80 -6.92
C PRO A 49 -0.59 8.67 -7.08
N LEU A 50 0.54 8.24 -6.55
CA LEU A 50 1.87 8.81 -6.82
C LEU A 50 2.59 8.02 -7.92
N ALA A 51 2.31 6.72 -8.01
CA ALA A 51 2.76 5.85 -9.10
C ALA A 51 1.69 4.82 -9.42
N SER A 52 1.51 4.54 -10.70
CA SER A 52 0.59 3.54 -11.22
C SER A 52 1.27 2.65 -12.26
N ALA A 53 0.59 1.62 -12.73
CA ALA A 53 1.13 0.71 -13.75
C ALA A 53 1.54 1.45 -15.03
N TYR A 54 0.83 2.50 -15.38
CA TYR A 54 1.00 3.22 -16.67
C TYR A 54 1.19 4.73 -16.48
N GLY A 55 1.34 5.22 -15.25
CA GLY A 55 1.46 6.65 -14.95
C GLY A 55 0.14 7.42 -15.08
N ASP A 56 -0.98 6.72 -14.97
CA ASP A 56 -2.33 7.27 -15.07
C ASP A 56 -2.93 7.56 -13.67
N ILE A 57 -3.73 8.61 -13.59
CA ILE A 57 -4.42 9.02 -12.34
C ILE A 57 -5.48 8.00 -11.91
N GLU A 58 -6.16 7.35 -12.85
CA GLU A 58 -7.13 6.31 -12.56
C GLU A 58 -6.52 5.09 -11.89
N CYS A 59 -5.20 4.99 -11.90
CA CYS A 59 -4.42 3.93 -11.27
C CYS A 59 -4.88 2.53 -11.70
N ASN A 60 -5.04 2.36 -13.03
CA ASN A 60 -5.40 1.08 -13.61
C ASN A 60 -4.44 -0.02 -13.18
N GLY A 61 -4.97 -1.22 -12.95
CA GLY A 61 -4.18 -2.33 -12.46
C GLY A 61 -3.25 -2.90 -13.52
N PHE A 62 -2.18 -3.54 -13.08
CA PHE A 62 -1.18 -4.20 -13.95
C PHE A 62 -1.79 -5.31 -14.85
N TRP A 63 -2.96 -5.81 -14.48
CA TRP A 63 -3.67 -6.90 -15.17
C TRP A 63 -4.61 -6.42 -16.29
N HIS A 64 -4.74 -5.11 -16.53
CA HIS A 64 -5.68 -4.58 -17.54
C HIS A 64 -5.25 -4.80 -18.99
N PHE A 65 -4.01 -5.22 -19.20
CA PHE A 65 -3.41 -5.36 -20.52
C PHE A 65 -2.90 -6.78 -20.74
N ASP A 66 -2.75 -7.16 -21.99
CA ASP A 66 -2.18 -8.45 -22.40
C ASP A 66 -0.95 -8.20 -23.28
N PRO A 67 0.26 -8.61 -22.87
CA PRO A 67 0.57 -9.23 -21.57
C PRO A 67 0.44 -8.26 -20.39
N PRO A 68 0.12 -8.77 -19.19
CA PRO A 68 0.05 -7.93 -18.01
C PRO A 68 1.44 -7.35 -17.68
N LYS A 69 1.47 -6.11 -17.19
CA LYS A 69 2.71 -5.49 -16.74
C LYS A 69 3.10 -6.05 -15.36
N ALA A 70 4.40 -6.18 -15.09
CA ALA A 70 4.88 -6.59 -13.78
C ALA A 70 4.52 -5.56 -12.68
N ASP A 71 4.07 -6.03 -11.53
CA ASP A 71 3.70 -5.17 -10.39
C ASP A 71 4.86 -4.31 -9.86
N LYS A 72 6.10 -4.69 -10.15
CA LYS A 72 7.32 -3.97 -9.76
C LYS A 72 7.70 -2.78 -10.67
N ASP A 73 7.02 -2.61 -11.81
CA ASP A 73 7.39 -1.65 -12.84
C ASP A 73 6.41 -0.47 -12.89
N GLY A 74 6.12 0.12 -11.74
CA GLY A 74 5.27 1.31 -11.65
C GLY A 74 5.93 2.54 -12.29
N VAL A 75 5.08 3.40 -12.83
CA VAL A 75 5.47 4.68 -13.42
C VAL A 75 5.02 5.81 -12.50
N TRP A 76 5.93 6.69 -12.13
CA TRP A 76 5.62 7.87 -11.35
C TRP A 76 4.76 8.84 -12.15
N ILE A 77 3.82 9.49 -11.47
CA ILE A 77 2.91 10.50 -12.05
C ILE A 77 3.48 11.87 -11.76
N ASP A 78 4.12 12.50 -12.74
CA ASP A 78 4.90 13.72 -12.58
C ASP A 78 4.14 14.86 -11.89
N SER A 79 2.85 15.05 -12.21
CA SER A 79 2.01 16.07 -11.58
C SER A 79 1.83 15.85 -10.09
N GLN A 80 1.65 14.59 -9.66
CA GLN A 80 1.48 14.22 -8.27
C GLN A 80 2.84 14.25 -7.51
N VAL A 81 3.90 13.77 -8.15
CA VAL A 81 5.27 13.80 -7.60
C VAL A 81 5.70 15.24 -7.31
N ALA A 82 5.36 16.19 -8.15
CA ALA A 82 5.69 17.59 -7.94
C ALA A 82 5.01 18.21 -6.69
N ILE A 83 3.85 17.69 -6.30
CA ILE A 83 3.10 18.14 -5.10
C ILE A 83 3.65 17.48 -3.83
N ALA A 84 4.10 16.22 -3.91
CA ALA A 84 4.48 15.40 -2.76
C ALA A 84 5.94 14.90 -2.80
N PRO A 85 6.94 15.79 -2.92
CA PRO A 85 8.33 15.38 -3.10
C PRO A 85 8.89 14.60 -1.90
N THR A 86 8.55 14.99 -0.67
CA THR A 86 9.05 14.30 0.55
C THR A 86 8.45 12.90 0.68
N LEU A 87 7.16 12.73 0.35
CA LEU A 87 6.52 11.41 0.31
C LEU A 87 7.19 10.51 -0.72
N VAL A 88 7.46 11.02 -1.91
CA VAL A 88 8.14 10.28 -2.98
C VAL A 88 9.55 9.87 -2.57
N GLU A 89 10.32 10.78 -1.98
CA GLU A 89 11.67 10.46 -1.45
C GLU A 89 11.62 9.37 -0.39
N ARG A 90 10.62 9.42 0.49
CA ARG A 90 10.43 8.39 1.52
C ARG A 90 10.15 7.02 0.92
N VAL A 91 9.31 6.94 -0.09
CA VAL A 91 9.06 5.68 -0.81
C VAL A 91 10.33 5.18 -1.50
N ARG A 92 11.06 6.07 -2.16
CA ARG A 92 12.35 5.73 -2.82
C ARG A 92 13.41 5.26 -1.85
N ALA A 93 13.42 5.80 -0.62
CA ALA A 93 14.36 5.42 0.44
C ALA A 93 14.19 3.96 0.92
N VAL A 94 13.10 3.30 0.60
CA VAL A 94 12.93 1.86 0.82
C VAL A 94 13.95 1.05 0.02
N GLY A 95 14.41 1.57 -1.13
CA GLY A 95 15.45 0.96 -1.95
C GLY A 95 14.97 -0.21 -2.81
N ALA A 96 13.67 -0.30 -3.06
CA ALA A 96 13.05 -1.28 -3.94
C ALA A 96 12.43 -0.61 -5.17
N ASN A 97 12.18 -1.37 -6.24
CA ASN A 97 11.38 -0.88 -7.35
C ASN A 97 9.97 -0.59 -6.86
N VAL A 98 9.41 0.54 -7.30
CA VAL A 98 8.05 0.89 -6.96
C VAL A 98 7.08 0.20 -7.92
N GLY A 99 6.03 -0.36 -7.33
CA GLY A 99 4.84 -0.78 -8.08
C GLY A 99 3.78 0.32 -8.05
N ARG A 100 2.57 0.00 -7.58
CA ARG A 100 1.57 1.03 -7.31
C ARG A 100 1.87 1.72 -5.98
N CYS A 101 1.92 3.05 -6.01
CA CYS A 101 2.07 3.87 -4.81
C CYS A 101 0.88 4.83 -4.74
N ARG A 102 0.14 4.84 -3.63
CA ARG A 102 -1.08 5.64 -3.46
C ARG A 102 -1.19 6.17 -2.03
N ILE A 103 -1.69 7.38 -1.91
CA ILE A 103 -2.27 7.85 -0.65
C ILE A 103 -3.72 7.39 -0.63
N ILE A 104 -4.14 6.74 0.42
CA ILE A 104 -5.51 6.25 0.58
C ILE A 104 -6.15 7.00 1.73
N GLU A 105 -7.30 7.63 1.46
CA GLU A 105 -8.15 8.22 2.48
C GLU A 105 -9.25 7.22 2.84
N LEU A 106 -9.14 6.69 4.05
CA LEU A 106 -10.11 5.74 4.59
C LEU A 106 -11.08 6.49 5.51
N GLN A 107 -12.36 6.34 5.24
CA GLN A 107 -13.40 6.77 6.17
C GLN A 107 -13.57 5.74 7.30
N ALA A 108 -14.12 6.19 8.42
CA ALA A 108 -14.45 5.30 9.51
C ALA A 108 -15.45 4.24 9.03
N ASN A 109 -15.16 2.98 9.29
CA ASN A 109 -16.03 1.86 8.96
C ASN A 109 -16.23 0.95 10.17
N SER A 110 -17.26 0.13 10.11
CA SER A 110 -17.46 -0.89 11.14
C SER A 110 -16.49 -2.06 10.96
N TYR A 111 -16.23 -2.79 12.03
CA TYR A 111 -15.46 -4.03 11.97
C TYR A 111 -16.07 -5.05 11.00
N ALA A 112 -17.40 -5.14 10.94
CA ALA A 112 -18.10 -6.03 10.03
C ALA A 112 -17.86 -5.65 8.56
N ASP A 113 -17.88 -4.35 8.23
CA ASP A 113 -17.59 -3.86 6.89
C ASP A 113 -16.13 -4.12 6.51
N ALA A 114 -15.19 -3.94 7.45
CA ALA A 114 -13.79 -4.26 7.23
C ALA A 114 -13.58 -5.75 6.89
N LEU A 115 -14.23 -6.65 7.63
CA LEU A 115 -14.18 -8.10 7.34
C LEU A 115 -14.83 -8.47 6.01
N TYR A 116 -15.97 -7.85 5.68
CA TYR A 116 -16.65 -8.09 4.41
C TYR A 116 -15.75 -7.74 3.20
N ASN A 117 -14.91 -6.71 3.36
CA ASN A 117 -13.98 -6.26 2.33
C ASN A 117 -12.60 -6.95 2.41
N SER A 118 -12.42 -7.93 3.30
CA SER A 118 -11.17 -8.69 3.38
C SER A 118 -10.94 -9.49 2.10
N HIS A 119 -9.72 -9.45 1.59
CA HIS A 119 -9.35 -10.13 0.34
C HIS A 119 -7.87 -10.49 0.34
N LEU A 120 -7.52 -11.41 -0.54
CA LEU A 120 -6.13 -11.74 -0.86
C LEU A 120 -5.73 -11.03 -2.16
N ASP A 121 -4.60 -10.34 -2.09
CA ASP A 121 -3.94 -9.86 -3.30
C ASP A 121 -2.76 -10.77 -3.64
N ASP A 122 -2.95 -11.64 -4.61
CA ASP A 122 -1.91 -12.55 -5.07
C ASP A 122 -1.05 -11.88 -6.16
N ASN A 123 -0.37 -10.81 -5.77
CA ASN A 123 0.47 -10.05 -6.69
C ASN A 123 1.74 -10.83 -7.07
N ASN A 124 2.26 -11.66 -6.16
CA ASN A 124 3.44 -12.47 -6.42
C ASN A 124 3.18 -13.53 -7.50
N ARG A 125 2.01 -14.19 -7.48
CA ARG A 125 1.63 -15.15 -8.54
C ARG A 125 1.48 -14.48 -9.90
N ARG A 126 1.09 -13.22 -9.93
CA ARG A 126 0.88 -12.43 -11.15
C ARG A 126 2.12 -11.68 -11.61
N ASN A 127 3.24 -11.81 -10.89
CA ASN A 127 4.51 -11.30 -11.34
C ASN A 127 5.01 -12.19 -12.51
N PRO A 128 4.98 -11.71 -13.77
CA PRO A 128 5.25 -12.54 -14.92
C PRO A 128 6.67 -13.10 -14.95
N ASP A 129 7.62 -12.43 -14.30
CA ASP A 129 9.01 -12.89 -14.24
C ASP A 129 9.20 -14.01 -13.21
N GLY A 130 8.28 -14.17 -12.24
CA GLY A 130 8.42 -15.11 -11.12
C GLY A 130 9.62 -14.84 -10.22
N GLU A 131 10.27 -13.68 -10.38
CA GLU A 131 11.45 -13.29 -9.62
C GLU A 131 11.14 -12.18 -8.62
N GLY A 132 11.76 -12.32 -7.44
CA GLY A 132 11.63 -11.37 -6.35
C GLY A 132 10.28 -11.39 -5.65
N TRP A 133 10.13 -10.50 -4.67
CA TRP A 133 8.95 -10.36 -3.84
C TRP A 133 8.20 -9.09 -4.18
N VAL A 134 6.87 -9.17 -4.25
CA VAL A 134 6.00 -8.01 -4.24
C VAL A 134 5.50 -7.82 -2.81
N LEU A 135 5.97 -6.77 -2.17
CA LEU A 135 5.63 -6.42 -0.80
C LEU A 135 4.71 -5.20 -0.76
N ARG A 136 3.84 -5.16 0.24
CA ARG A 136 3.06 -3.96 0.57
C ARG A 136 3.69 -3.23 1.72
N LEU A 137 3.95 -1.95 1.52
CA LEU A 137 4.35 -1.03 2.56
C LEU A 137 3.18 -0.12 2.89
N PHE A 138 2.79 -0.10 4.16
CA PHE A 138 1.80 0.82 4.70
C PHE A 138 2.50 1.88 5.53
N MET A 139 2.18 3.14 5.27
CA MET A 139 2.73 4.28 5.97
C MET A 139 1.58 5.17 6.43
N GLN A 140 1.44 5.32 7.74
CA GLN A 140 0.41 6.18 8.29
C GLN A 140 0.82 7.66 8.15
N LEU A 141 -0.07 8.48 7.59
CA LEU A 141 0.14 9.92 7.42
C LEU A 141 -0.61 10.74 8.46
N THR A 142 -1.66 10.17 9.04
CA THR A 142 -2.43 10.80 10.11
C THR A 142 -2.52 9.85 11.29
N HIS A 143 -2.36 10.39 12.50
CA HIS A 143 -2.48 9.57 13.70
C HIS A 143 -3.95 9.34 14.04
N ASN A 144 -4.33 8.06 14.12
CA ASN A 144 -5.60 7.64 14.71
C ASN A 144 -5.33 6.39 15.56
N PRO A 145 -5.38 6.50 16.91
CA PRO A 145 -5.06 5.40 17.81
C PRO A 145 -6.04 4.22 17.70
N ASP A 146 -7.24 4.46 17.15
CA ASP A 146 -8.25 3.42 16.96
C ASP A 146 -8.11 2.69 15.61
N SER A 147 -7.16 3.11 14.77
CA SER A 147 -6.90 2.45 13.48
C SER A 147 -6.03 1.21 13.64
N PHE A 148 -6.46 0.11 13.05
CA PHE A 148 -5.70 -1.13 12.99
C PHE A 148 -5.95 -1.87 11.69
N MET A 149 -5.01 -2.74 11.32
CA MET A 149 -5.19 -3.70 10.24
C MET A 149 -5.58 -5.06 10.82
N VAL A 150 -6.36 -5.80 10.06
CA VAL A 150 -6.72 -7.17 10.39
C VAL A 150 -6.07 -8.10 9.37
N LEU A 151 -5.30 -9.05 9.85
CA LEU A 151 -4.81 -10.18 9.06
C LEU A 151 -5.48 -11.46 9.57
N ARG A 152 -5.87 -12.36 8.67
CA ARG A 152 -6.33 -13.70 8.98
C ARG A 152 -5.65 -14.69 8.05
N GLU A 153 -5.22 -15.81 8.58
CA GLU A 153 -4.73 -16.93 7.78
C GLU A 153 -5.88 -17.64 7.05
N ASP A 154 -7.01 -17.80 7.74
CA ASP A 154 -8.26 -18.27 7.15
C ASP A 154 -9.36 -17.21 7.38
N ILE A 155 -9.92 -16.69 6.30
CA ILE A 155 -10.98 -15.67 6.37
C ILE A 155 -12.21 -16.14 7.14
N ASN A 156 -12.48 -17.45 7.16
CA ASN A 156 -13.62 -18.04 7.84
C ASN A 156 -13.34 -18.42 9.30
N ASP A 157 -12.08 -18.38 9.74
CA ASP A 157 -11.70 -18.74 11.10
C ASP A 157 -11.23 -17.49 11.88
N PRO A 158 -12.11 -16.92 12.74
CA PRO A 158 -11.75 -15.78 13.57
C PRO A 158 -10.60 -16.05 14.55
N SER A 159 -10.29 -17.30 14.87
CA SER A 159 -9.20 -17.63 15.78
C SER A 159 -7.82 -17.38 15.17
N THR A 160 -7.74 -17.28 13.84
CA THR A 160 -6.52 -16.96 13.10
C THR A 160 -6.27 -15.46 12.94
N GLU A 161 -7.09 -14.62 13.59
CA GLU A 161 -7.03 -13.17 13.45
C GLU A 161 -5.86 -12.57 14.21
N THR A 162 -5.08 -11.75 13.53
CA THR A 162 -4.07 -10.86 14.10
C THR A 162 -4.45 -9.41 13.84
N ARG A 163 -4.47 -8.58 14.88
CA ARG A 163 -4.66 -7.13 14.76
C ARG A 163 -3.34 -6.42 14.88
N ILE A 164 -3.06 -5.60 13.89
CA ILE A 164 -1.83 -4.81 13.81
C ILE A 164 -2.20 -3.35 14.01
N SER A 165 -1.82 -2.79 15.16
CA SER A 165 -1.91 -1.34 15.38
C SER A 165 -0.92 -0.63 14.47
N LEU A 166 -1.38 0.41 13.78
CA LEU A 166 -0.50 1.20 12.94
C LEU A 166 0.28 2.17 13.84
N PRO A 167 1.62 2.22 13.76
CA PRO A 167 2.42 3.14 14.55
C PRO A 167 2.10 4.59 14.19
N ALA A 168 2.18 5.48 15.19
CA ALA A 168 1.97 6.92 15.03
C ALA A 168 3.10 7.58 14.23
#